data_feee01191bbe91e6545cbafa8ad64bff
#
_entry.id   feee01191bbe91e6545cbafa8ad64bff
#
_cell.length_a   1.000
_cell.length_b   1.000
_cell.length_c   1.000
_cell.angle_alpha   90.00
_cell.angle_beta   90.00
_cell.angle_gamma   90.00
#
_symmetry.space_group_name_H-M   'P 1'
#
loop_
_entity.id
_entity.type
_entity.pdbx_description
1 polymer ?
#
loop_
_entity_poly.entity_id
_entity_poly.type
_entity_poly.pdbx_seq_one_letter_code
_entity_poly.pdbx_strand_id
1 'polypeptide(L)'
;MRNRFDEQLERLNVELIRMGALCEDVISQAAKTLETPTDEFRQTVYDTDHEIDRKERDIESLCMRLLLQQQPVASDLRLISSALKMISDMERIGDQAADIAEMTAHLEGNGMDSQLHIAEMARATVKMVTDSVDSFVRRDLALARAVQAYDDVVDALFNRVKKELVELIARDHANGED
;
A
#
# COMPACT_ATOMS: atom_id res chain seq x y z
N MET A 1 -27.03 9.37 21.99
CA MET A 1 -25.70 9.92 21.65
C MET A 1 -24.68 8.80 21.34
N ARG A 2 -24.55 7.75 22.16
CA ARG A 2 -23.60 6.65 21.97
C ARG A 2 -23.84 5.88 20.65
N ASN A 3 -25.07 5.54 20.30
CA ASN A 3 -25.39 4.85 19.03
C ASN A 3 -24.87 5.59 17.79
N ARG A 4 -24.96 6.93 17.75
CA ARG A 4 -24.48 7.74 16.64
C ARG A 4 -22.95 7.75 16.55
N PHE A 5 -22.27 7.65 17.68
CA PHE A 5 -20.81 7.54 17.73
C PHE A 5 -20.36 6.17 17.24
N ASP A 6 -21.02 5.11 17.68
CA ASP A 6 -20.72 3.74 17.26
C ASP A 6 -20.95 3.57 15.75
N GLU A 7 -22.02 4.15 15.19
CA GLU A 7 -22.26 4.19 13.74
C GLU A 7 -21.15 4.94 12.97
N GLN A 8 -20.62 6.00 13.53
CA GLN A 8 -19.51 6.74 12.90
C GLN A 8 -18.18 5.99 12.99
N LEU A 9 -17.93 5.24 14.07
CA LEU A 9 -16.77 4.36 14.17
C LEU A 9 -16.87 3.20 13.18
N GLU A 10 -18.05 2.63 12.99
CA GLU A 10 -18.27 1.60 11.97
C GLU A 10 -18.04 2.16 10.56
N ARG A 11 -18.51 3.38 10.29
CA ARG A 11 -18.21 4.09 9.05
C ARG A 11 -16.69 4.29 8.86
N LEU A 12 -15.96 4.67 9.91
CA LEU A 12 -14.50 4.79 9.85
C LEU A 12 -13.85 3.46 9.44
N ASN A 13 -14.27 2.35 10.02
CA ASN A 13 -13.77 1.03 9.64
C ASN A 13 -14.03 0.71 8.15
N VAL A 14 -15.25 1.01 7.66
CA VAL A 14 -15.60 0.81 6.23
C VAL A 14 -14.71 1.66 5.32
N GLU A 15 -14.46 2.92 5.68
CA GLU A 15 -13.62 3.80 4.86
C GLU A 15 -12.14 3.35 4.87
N LEU A 16 -11.64 2.84 5.99
CA LEU A 16 -10.29 2.24 6.09
C LEU A 16 -10.16 0.99 5.19
N ILE A 17 -11.17 0.11 5.19
CA ILE A 17 -11.20 -1.06 4.30
C ILE A 17 -11.16 -0.63 2.83
N ARG A 18 -11.94 0.40 2.46
CA ARG A 18 -11.95 0.94 1.08
C ARG A 18 -10.61 1.52 0.68
N MET A 19 -9.97 2.26 1.59
CA MET A 19 -8.63 2.79 1.34
C MET A 19 -7.60 1.67 1.23
N GLY A 20 -7.72 0.60 2.05
CA GLY A 20 -6.91 -0.61 1.93
C GLY A 20 -7.00 -1.26 0.56
N ALA A 21 -8.21 -1.41 0.03
CA ALA A 21 -8.42 -1.95 -1.31
C ALA A 21 -7.75 -1.10 -2.41
N LEU A 22 -7.79 0.24 -2.29
CA LEU A 22 -7.06 1.12 -3.22
C LEU A 22 -5.53 0.93 -3.12
N CYS A 23 -5.00 0.73 -1.91
CA CYS A 23 -3.57 0.43 -1.73
C CYS A 23 -3.18 -0.93 -2.36
N GLU A 24 -4.02 -1.96 -2.21
CA GLU A 24 -3.83 -3.27 -2.86
C GLU A 24 -3.81 -3.14 -4.38
N ASP A 25 -4.74 -2.37 -4.94
CA ASP A 25 -4.85 -2.12 -6.37
C ASP A 25 -3.63 -1.36 -6.89
N VAL A 26 -3.21 -0.26 -6.24
CA VAL A 26 -2.09 0.56 -6.70
C VAL A 26 -0.76 -0.19 -6.63
N ILE A 27 -0.53 -1.04 -5.63
CA ILE A 27 0.66 -1.91 -5.55
C ILE A 27 0.68 -2.88 -6.73
N SER A 28 -0.47 -3.52 -7.04
CA SER A 28 -0.60 -4.46 -8.15
C SER A 28 -0.40 -3.77 -9.50
N GLN A 29 -0.94 -2.57 -9.66
CA GLN A 29 -0.79 -1.75 -10.88
C GLN A 29 0.66 -1.29 -11.07
N ALA A 30 1.34 -0.84 -10.02
CA ALA A 30 2.75 -0.44 -10.08
C ALA A 30 3.65 -1.62 -10.49
N ALA A 31 3.43 -2.81 -9.91
CA ALA A 31 4.15 -4.02 -10.32
C ALA A 31 3.91 -4.37 -11.80
N LYS A 32 2.68 -4.23 -12.29
CA LYS A 32 2.33 -4.47 -13.69
C LYS A 32 2.97 -3.43 -14.63
N THR A 33 3.11 -2.18 -14.18
CA THR A 33 3.77 -1.12 -14.95
C THR A 33 5.27 -1.44 -15.15
N LEU A 34 5.92 -2.10 -14.20
CA LEU A 34 7.30 -2.58 -14.35
C LEU A 34 7.43 -3.70 -15.39
N GLU A 35 6.43 -4.60 -15.48
CA GLU A 35 6.41 -5.67 -16.48
C GLU A 35 6.07 -5.14 -17.89
N THR A 36 5.16 -4.18 -17.96
CA THR A 36 4.63 -3.62 -19.21
C THR A 36 4.53 -2.09 -19.10
N PRO A 37 5.62 -1.35 -19.36
CA PRO A 37 5.70 0.10 -19.14
C PRO A 37 4.96 0.89 -20.22
N THR A 38 3.63 0.96 -20.15
CA THR A 38 2.78 1.76 -21.04
C THR A 38 2.24 3.01 -20.35
N ASP A 39 1.97 4.07 -21.13
CA ASP A 39 1.34 5.29 -20.62
C ASP A 39 -0.02 5.01 -19.99
N GLU A 40 -0.78 4.06 -20.53
CA GLU A 40 -2.08 3.67 -20.00
C GLU A 40 -1.96 3.07 -18.58
N PHE A 41 -0.99 2.17 -18.35
CA PHE A 41 -0.77 1.61 -17.03
C PHE A 41 -0.24 2.65 -16.04
N ARG A 42 0.67 3.53 -16.46
CA ARG A 42 1.13 4.66 -15.62
C ARG A 42 -0.02 5.56 -15.21
N GLN A 43 -0.89 5.92 -16.16
CA GLN A 43 -2.05 6.76 -15.86
C GLN A 43 -2.99 6.09 -14.85
N THR A 44 -3.21 4.78 -14.96
CA THR A 44 -4.03 4.03 -14.00
C THR A 44 -3.47 4.11 -12.58
N VAL A 45 -2.13 4.03 -12.41
CA VAL A 45 -1.48 4.21 -11.10
C VAL A 45 -1.73 5.61 -10.55
N TYR A 46 -1.52 6.66 -11.37
CA TYR A 46 -1.74 8.05 -10.94
C TYR A 46 -3.21 8.33 -10.57
N ASP A 47 -4.16 7.77 -11.32
CA ASP A 47 -5.58 7.94 -11.03
C ASP A 47 -5.95 7.28 -9.69
N THR A 48 -5.39 6.09 -9.41
CA THR A 48 -5.61 5.37 -8.14
C THR A 48 -4.95 6.09 -6.97
N ASP A 49 -3.74 6.62 -7.14
CA ASP A 49 -3.04 7.44 -6.16
C ASP A 49 -3.87 8.68 -5.78
N HIS A 50 -4.38 9.41 -6.76
CA HIS A 50 -5.29 10.53 -6.51
C HIS A 50 -6.59 10.12 -5.80
N GLU A 51 -7.06 8.89 -5.95
CA GLU A 51 -8.20 8.38 -5.17
C GLU A 51 -7.80 8.10 -3.73
N ILE A 52 -6.61 7.58 -3.49
CA ILE A 52 -6.05 7.37 -2.14
C ILE A 52 -5.93 8.70 -1.41
N ASP A 53 -5.39 9.73 -2.04
CA ASP A 53 -5.31 11.10 -1.52
C ASP A 53 -6.65 11.68 -1.08
N ARG A 54 -7.66 11.51 -1.93
CA ARG A 54 -9.02 11.97 -1.60
C ARG A 54 -9.58 11.20 -0.41
N LYS A 55 -9.33 9.90 -0.36
CA LYS A 55 -9.77 9.03 0.71
C LYS A 55 -9.09 9.37 2.03
N GLU A 56 -7.80 9.68 2.02
CA GLU A 56 -7.09 10.16 3.21
C GLU A 56 -7.79 11.39 3.80
N ARG A 57 -8.01 12.43 2.99
CA ARG A 57 -8.67 13.68 3.44
C ARG A 57 -10.09 13.46 3.98
N ASP A 58 -10.84 12.55 3.35
CA ASP A 58 -12.20 12.21 3.79
C ASP A 58 -12.19 11.51 5.15
N ILE A 59 -11.28 10.57 5.35
CA ILE A 59 -11.11 9.82 6.61
C ILE A 59 -10.58 10.75 7.70
N GLU A 60 -9.59 11.60 7.40
CA GLU A 60 -9.10 12.62 8.34
C GLU A 60 -10.24 13.51 8.83
N SER A 61 -11.06 14.04 7.91
CA SER A 61 -12.24 14.84 8.23
C SER A 61 -13.25 14.08 9.10
N LEU A 62 -13.43 12.78 8.88
CA LEU A 62 -14.27 11.93 9.71
C LEU A 62 -13.69 11.78 11.12
N CYS A 63 -12.40 11.51 11.24
CA CYS A 63 -11.68 11.41 12.51
C CYS A 63 -11.79 12.72 13.31
N MET A 64 -11.58 13.87 12.67
CA MET A 64 -11.70 15.18 13.32
C MET A 64 -13.12 15.42 13.84
N ARG A 65 -14.15 15.06 13.09
CA ARG A 65 -15.54 15.13 13.56
C ARG A 65 -15.81 14.25 14.77
N LEU A 66 -15.27 13.03 14.78
CA LEU A 66 -15.37 12.10 15.92
C LEU A 66 -14.73 12.69 17.18
N LEU A 67 -13.55 13.31 17.05
CA LEU A 67 -12.84 13.95 18.16
C LEU A 67 -13.60 15.15 18.72
N LEU A 68 -14.16 16.01 17.85
CA LEU A 68 -14.78 17.28 18.25
C LEU A 68 -16.21 17.12 18.80
N GLN A 69 -16.99 16.18 18.27
CA GLN A 69 -18.42 16.12 18.54
C GLN A 69 -18.82 15.22 19.70
N GLN A 70 -17.97 14.28 20.11
CA GLN A 70 -18.42 13.16 20.94
C GLN A 70 -17.65 12.95 22.25
N GLN A 71 -16.63 13.74 22.55
CA GLN A 71 -15.77 13.56 23.74
C GLN A 71 -15.39 12.06 23.94
N PRO A 72 -14.62 11.47 23.01
CA PRO A 72 -14.32 10.06 23.01
C PRO A 72 -13.61 9.64 24.31
N VAL A 73 -13.94 8.45 24.82
CA VAL A 73 -13.21 7.88 25.96
C VAL A 73 -11.82 7.39 25.51
N ALA A 74 -10.93 7.10 26.45
CA ALA A 74 -9.52 6.81 26.18
C ALA A 74 -9.29 5.71 25.12
N SER A 75 -10.14 4.68 25.07
CA SER A 75 -10.08 3.61 24.06
C SER A 75 -10.41 4.10 22.66
N ASP A 76 -11.45 4.95 22.55
CA ASP A 76 -11.92 5.48 21.28
C ASP A 76 -10.93 6.53 20.74
N LEU A 77 -10.34 7.32 21.63
CA LEU A 77 -9.30 8.28 21.27
C LEU A 77 -8.07 7.57 20.67
N ARG A 78 -7.65 6.45 21.27
CA ARG A 78 -6.54 5.64 20.73
C ARG A 78 -6.88 5.06 19.35
N LEU A 79 -8.11 4.57 19.17
CA LEU A 79 -8.55 4.04 17.88
C LEU A 79 -8.49 5.11 16.78
N ILE A 80 -9.07 6.30 17.05
CA ILE A 80 -9.09 7.41 16.09
C ILE A 80 -7.65 7.89 15.80
N SER A 81 -6.81 8.02 16.81
CA SER A 81 -5.42 8.43 16.65
C SER A 81 -4.61 7.42 15.83
N SER A 82 -4.86 6.10 16.02
CA SER A 82 -4.22 5.06 15.23
C SER A 82 -4.72 5.06 13.78
N ALA A 83 -6.02 5.32 13.56
CA ALA A 83 -6.57 5.46 12.22
C ALA A 83 -5.94 6.63 11.45
N LEU A 84 -5.76 7.80 12.10
CA LEU A 84 -5.06 8.95 11.51
C LEU A 84 -3.64 8.61 11.09
N LYS A 85 -2.92 7.83 11.88
CA LYS A 85 -1.57 7.37 11.49
C LYS A 85 -1.61 6.39 10.33
N MET A 86 -2.56 5.44 10.36
CA MET A 86 -2.72 4.46 9.27
C MET A 86 -2.95 5.12 7.92
N ILE A 87 -3.86 6.11 7.85
CA ILE A 87 -4.18 6.74 6.56
C ILE A 87 -2.99 7.47 5.96
N SER A 88 -2.13 8.10 6.78
CA SER A 88 -0.90 8.72 6.30
C SER A 88 0.12 7.68 5.80
N ASP A 89 0.21 6.51 6.45
CA ASP A 89 1.07 5.42 5.95
C ASP A 89 0.48 4.80 4.66
N MET A 90 -0.85 4.76 4.51
CA MET A 90 -1.53 4.27 3.31
C MET A 90 -1.43 5.25 2.12
N GLU A 91 -1.50 6.56 2.35
CA GLU A 91 -1.22 7.58 1.34
C GLU A 91 0.21 7.45 0.81
N ARG A 92 1.20 7.26 1.67
CA ARG A 92 2.58 7.00 1.25
C ARG A 92 2.75 5.76 0.36
N ILE A 93 1.87 4.76 0.47
CA ILE A 93 1.85 3.62 -0.45
C ILE A 93 1.45 4.09 -1.85
N GLY A 94 0.46 4.96 -1.97
CA GLY A 94 0.06 5.59 -3.23
C GLY A 94 1.21 6.37 -3.86
N ASP A 95 1.80 7.31 -3.12
CA ASP A 95 2.95 8.10 -3.55
C ASP A 95 4.09 7.23 -4.09
N GLN A 96 4.49 6.20 -3.35
CA GLN A 96 5.57 5.29 -3.77
C GLN A 96 5.20 4.48 -5.02
N ALA A 97 3.95 4.10 -5.19
CA ALA A 97 3.49 3.44 -6.41
C ALA A 97 3.53 4.40 -7.62
N ALA A 98 3.16 5.67 -7.42
CA ALA A 98 3.28 6.71 -8.44
C ALA A 98 4.75 6.98 -8.83
N ASP A 99 5.66 7.03 -7.85
CA ASP A 99 7.11 7.14 -8.09
C ASP A 99 7.64 5.95 -8.92
N ILE A 100 7.21 4.73 -8.61
CA ILE A 100 7.56 3.54 -9.40
C ILE A 100 7.05 3.69 -10.84
N ALA A 101 5.80 4.11 -11.03
CA ALA A 101 5.22 4.33 -12.35
C ALA A 101 5.99 5.40 -13.13
N GLU A 102 6.40 6.51 -12.51
CA GLU A 102 7.22 7.54 -13.13
C GLU A 102 8.57 6.98 -13.60
N MET A 103 9.25 6.20 -12.75
CA MET A 103 10.53 5.58 -13.12
C MET A 103 10.40 4.66 -14.34
N THR A 104 9.26 4.01 -14.55
CA THR A 104 9.05 3.14 -15.72
C THR A 104 9.00 3.89 -17.05
N ALA A 105 8.80 5.21 -17.04
CA ALA A 105 8.87 6.03 -18.26
C ALA A 105 10.27 6.00 -18.90
N HIS A 106 11.30 5.72 -18.11
CA HIS A 106 12.68 5.64 -18.57
C HIS A 106 13.10 4.26 -19.10
N LEU A 107 12.23 3.27 -19.03
CA LEU A 107 12.52 1.90 -19.50
C LEU A 107 12.33 1.73 -21.03
N GLU A 108 12.03 2.82 -21.76
CA GLU A 108 11.94 2.87 -23.25
C GLU A 108 11.11 1.72 -23.87
N GLY A 109 10.04 1.31 -23.22
CA GLY A 109 9.17 0.21 -23.66
C GLY A 109 9.72 -1.19 -23.38
N ASN A 110 10.91 -1.32 -22.82
CA ASN A 110 11.46 -2.58 -22.36
C ASN A 110 11.01 -2.79 -20.90
N GLY A 111 10.03 -3.66 -20.69
CA GLY A 111 9.64 -4.10 -19.35
C GLY A 111 10.76 -4.87 -18.67
N MET A 112 10.72 -4.94 -17.35
CA MET A 112 11.66 -5.77 -16.58
C MET A 112 11.43 -7.25 -16.90
N ASP A 113 12.52 -8.02 -16.88
CA ASP A 113 12.45 -9.46 -17.15
C ASP A 113 11.46 -10.14 -16.18
N SER A 114 10.52 -10.89 -16.74
CA SER A 114 9.52 -11.66 -15.98
C SER A 114 10.14 -12.74 -15.08
N GLN A 115 11.42 -13.01 -15.21
CA GLN A 115 12.16 -13.90 -14.31
C GLN A 115 12.42 -13.27 -12.93
N LEU A 116 12.29 -11.95 -12.79
CA LEU A 116 12.42 -11.30 -11.50
C LEU A 116 11.18 -11.58 -10.63
N HIS A 117 11.41 -11.87 -9.35
CA HIS A 117 10.32 -12.19 -8.40
C HIS A 117 9.54 -10.94 -7.93
N ILE A 118 9.41 -9.90 -8.76
CA ILE A 118 8.68 -8.65 -8.45
C ILE A 118 7.21 -8.92 -8.20
N ALA A 119 6.57 -9.72 -9.05
CA ALA A 119 5.15 -10.05 -8.86
C ALA A 119 4.89 -10.86 -7.57
N GLU A 120 5.85 -11.68 -7.13
CA GLU A 120 5.76 -12.40 -5.85
C GLU A 120 5.89 -11.44 -4.68
N MET A 121 6.85 -10.51 -4.74
CA MET A 121 7.04 -9.45 -3.74
C MET A 121 5.80 -8.55 -3.66
N ALA A 122 5.22 -8.12 -4.78
CA ALA A 122 4.00 -7.33 -4.82
C ALA A 122 2.82 -8.05 -4.15
N ARG A 123 2.62 -9.33 -4.43
CA ARG A 123 1.57 -10.14 -3.77
C ARG A 123 1.78 -10.26 -2.27
N ALA A 124 3.02 -10.42 -1.82
CA ALA A 124 3.35 -10.47 -0.40
C ALA A 124 3.07 -9.12 0.28
N THR A 125 3.40 -8.00 -0.38
CA THR A 125 3.12 -6.65 0.11
C THR A 125 1.61 -6.39 0.19
N VAL A 126 0.85 -6.75 -0.84
CA VAL A 126 -0.62 -6.67 -0.84
C VAL A 126 -1.19 -7.45 0.35
N LYS A 127 -0.73 -8.69 0.58
CA LYS A 127 -1.16 -9.47 1.73
C LYS A 127 -0.88 -8.75 3.06
N MET A 128 0.27 -8.11 3.23
CA MET A 128 0.57 -7.35 4.44
C MET A 128 -0.41 -6.18 4.64
N VAL A 129 -0.75 -5.45 3.57
CA VAL A 129 -1.72 -4.34 3.64
C VAL A 129 -3.10 -4.86 4.05
N THR A 130 -3.60 -5.90 3.38
CA THR A 130 -4.89 -6.54 3.70
C THR A 130 -4.95 -6.97 5.16
N ASP A 131 -3.98 -7.77 5.59
CA ASP A 131 -3.94 -8.29 6.97
C ASP A 131 -3.77 -7.17 8.02
N SER A 132 -3.06 -6.09 7.68
CA SER A 132 -2.90 -4.92 8.56
C SER A 132 -4.23 -4.21 8.79
N VAL A 133 -4.96 -3.90 7.73
CA VAL A 133 -6.28 -3.25 7.80
C VAL A 133 -7.27 -4.17 8.54
N ASP A 134 -7.30 -5.44 8.21
CA ASP A 134 -8.16 -6.44 8.85
C ASP A 134 -7.88 -6.55 10.35
N SER A 135 -6.59 -6.60 10.74
CA SER A 135 -6.20 -6.69 12.15
C SER A 135 -6.69 -5.49 12.96
N PHE A 136 -6.61 -4.30 12.36
CA PHE A 136 -7.09 -3.06 12.98
C PHE A 136 -8.61 -3.03 13.13
N VAL A 137 -9.33 -3.29 12.04
CA VAL A 137 -10.79 -3.24 12.00
C VAL A 137 -11.42 -4.28 12.92
N ARG A 138 -10.86 -5.50 12.94
CA ARG A 138 -11.32 -6.61 13.81
C ARG A 138 -10.75 -6.55 15.22
N ARG A 139 -9.81 -5.63 15.48
CA ARG A 139 -9.06 -5.55 16.74
C ARG A 139 -8.36 -6.88 17.09
N ASP A 140 -7.85 -7.54 16.07
CA ASP A 140 -7.19 -8.85 16.18
C ASP A 140 -5.69 -8.68 16.42
N LEU A 141 -5.30 -8.78 17.68
CA LEU A 141 -3.89 -8.67 18.09
C LEU A 141 -3.04 -9.84 17.57
N ALA A 142 -3.63 -11.02 17.42
CA ALA A 142 -2.89 -12.19 16.91
C ALA A 142 -2.54 -11.97 15.42
N LEU A 143 -3.50 -11.49 14.63
CA LEU A 143 -3.27 -11.14 13.25
C LEU A 143 -2.26 -9.98 13.12
N ALA A 144 -2.34 -8.94 13.94
CA ALA A 144 -1.38 -7.85 13.94
C ALA A 144 0.06 -8.33 14.20
N ARG A 145 0.26 -9.27 15.12
CA ARG A 145 1.57 -9.90 15.37
C ARG A 145 2.02 -10.78 14.21
N ALA A 146 1.09 -11.46 13.55
CA ALA A 146 1.40 -12.27 12.37
C ALA A 146 1.87 -11.39 11.20
N VAL A 147 1.28 -10.21 11.01
CA VAL A 147 1.75 -9.22 10.02
C VAL A 147 3.17 -8.76 10.31
N GLN A 148 3.47 -8.43 11.58
CA GLN A 148 4.84 -8.05 11.98
C GLN A 148 5.87 -9.16 11.67
N ALA A 149 5.50 -10.42 11.91
CA ALA A 149 6.39 -11.55 11.58
C ALA A 149 6.47 -11.83 10.06
N TYR A 150 5.46 -11.44 9.30
CA TYR A 150 5.43 -11.61 7.85
C TYR A 150 6.34 -10.60 7.11
N ASP A 151 6.72 -9.51 7.75
CA ASP A 151 7.68 -8.53 7.24
C ASP A 151 9.00 -9.19 6.81
N ASP A 152 9.49 -10.16 7.57
CA ASP A 152 10.69 -10.95 7.24
C ASP A 152 10.57 -11.66 5.87
N VAL A 153 9.34 -12.04 5.46
CA VAL A 153 9.08 -12.67 4.16
C VAL A 153 9.23 -11.65 3.03
N VAL A 154 8.69 -10.44 3.21
CA VAL A 154 8.81 -9.35 2.23
C VAL A 154 10.25 -8.89 2.11
N ASP A 155 10.98 -8.77 3.22
CA ASP A 155 12.40 -8.44 3.25
C ASP A 155 13.25 -9.50 2.51
N ALA A 156 12.94 -10.78 2.69
CA ALA A 156 13.62 -11.86 1.98
C ALA A 156 13.37 -11.78 0.46
N LEU A 157 12.13 -11.48 0.04
CA LEU A 157 11.78 -11.29 -1.38
C LEU A 157 12.47 -10.06 -1.96
N PHE A 158 12.52 -8.94 -1.24
CA PHE A 158 13.26 -7.75 -1.65
C PHE A 158 14.74 -8.06 -1.89
N ASN A 159 15.38 -8.73 -0.94
CA ASN A 159 16.81 -9.12 -1.06
C ASN A 159 17.04 -10.07 -2.24
N ARG A 160 16.08 -10.95 -2.52
CA ARG A 160 16.12 -11.85 -3.68
C ARG A 160 16.04 -11.06 -4.99
N VAL A 161 15.04 -10.20 -5.15
CA VAL A 161 14.87 -9.35 -6.36
C VAL A 161 16.12 -8.49 -6.58
N LYS A 162 16.65 -7.88 -5.52
CA LYS A 162 17.88 -7.09 -5.58
C LYS A 162 19.07 -7.92 -6.11
N LYS A 163 19.24 -9.16 -5.64
CA LYS A 163 20.31 -10.05 -6.09
C LYS A 163 20.13 -10.43 -7.55
N GLU A 164 18.92 -10.82 -7.95
CA GLU A 164 18.56 -11.16 -9.33
C GLU A 164 18.85 -10.00 -10.29
N LEU A 165 18.51 -8.78 -9.89
CA LEU A 165 18.77 -7.57 -10.66
C LEU A 165 20.29 -7.32 -10.86
N VAL A 166 21.08 -7.46 -9.78
CA VAL A 166 22.55 -7.34 -9.85
C VAL A 166 23.16 -8.38 -10.78
N GLU A 167 22.67 -9.64 -10.74
CA GLU A 167 23.13 -10.71 -11.62
C GLU A 167 22.75 -10.43 -13.08
N LEU A 168 21.56 -9.86 -13.35
CA LEU A 168 21.10 -9.48 -14.68
C LEU A 168 22.03 -8.40 -15.27
N ILE A 169 22.26 -7.32 -14.53
CA ILE A 169 23.15 -6.22 -14.95
C ILE A 169 24.57 -6.72 -15.22
N ALA A 170 25.09 -7.62 -14.39
CA ALA A 170 26.42 -8.19 -14.58
C ALA A 170 26.54 -9.03 -15.87
N ARG A 171 25.48 -9.75 -16.25
CA ARG A 171 25.43 -10.53 -17.51
C ARG A 171 25.37 -9.62 -18.73
N ASP A 172 24.58 -8.56 -18.69
CA ASP A 172 24.47 -7.62 -19.82
C ASP A 172 25.79 -6.89 -20.08
N HIS A 173 26.53 -6.50 -19.04
CA HIS A 173 27.87 -5.92 -19.20
C HIS A 173 28.90 -6.93 -19.77
N ALA A 174 28.80 -8.21 -19.44
CA ALA A 174 29.70 -9.24 -19.97
C ALA A 174 29.40 -9.54 -21.43
N ASN A 175 28.16 -9.34 -21.90
CA ASN A 175 27.77 -9.58 -23.30
C ASN A 175 28.01 -8.35 -24.22
N GLY A 176 28.31 -7.18 -23.66
CA GLY A 176 28.57 -5.93 -24.40
C GLY A 176 30.02 -5.67 -24.75
N GLU A 177 30.96 -6.55 -24.40
CA GLU A 177 32.39 -6.45 -24.72
C GLU A 177 32.83 -7.31 -25.91
N ASP A 178 31.92 -7.93 -26.67
CA ASP A 178 32.17 -8.59 -27.97
C ASP A 178 31.67 -7.70 -29.13
#